data_882e5c2ef08ed1155275a96adc8febf1
#
_entry.id   882e5c2ef08ed1155275a96adc8febf1
#
_cell.length_a   1.000
_cell.length_b   1.000
_cell.length_c   1.000
_cell.angle_alpha   90.00
_cell.angle_beta   90.00
_cell.angle_gamma   90.00
#
_symmetry.space_group_name_H-M   'P 1'
#
loop_
_entity.id
_entity.type
_entity.pdbx_description
1 polymer ?
#
loop_
_entity_poly.entity_id
_entity_poly.type
_entity_poly.pdbx_seq_one_letter_code
_entity_poly.pdbx_strand_id
1 'polypeptide(L)'
;MKKLTALLTALVLLCSCCTAALAEESVELVVFAAASMTETLTKIAEMYAEVAPNVTLVFNFDSSGTLKTQIQEGADCDLFISASPKQMNQLDITADASVNTDGLDFVDSETRLNLLENRVTLCVPEGNPKGIESFDDLAEHLKNGDVLLAMGNSDVPVGQYTQKIFAFYGLDEDELVKKSVLSYGTNVKEVTTQVVESSVDCGIVYCTDAFSAGLTIVDYATKDMCGQVIYPAAVLKTAAHPDEAKAFLEYLQGEDAMAVFESVGFASAN
;
A
#
# COMPACT_ATOMS: atom_id res chain seq x y z
N MET A 1 -20.57 -28.85 64.65
CA MET A 1 -20.31 -29.44 63.35
C MET A 1 -21.16 -28.82 62.19
N LYS A 2 -22.48 -28.57 62.39
CA LYS A 2 -23.36 -28.00 61.34
C LYS A 2 -23.01 -26.53 60.90
N LYS A 3 -22.34 -25.72 61.75
CA LYS A 3 -21.97 -24.34 61.45
C LYS A 3 -20.65 -24.24 60.71
N LEU A 4 -19.77 -25.24 60.77
CA LEU A 4 -18.50 -25.27 60.10
C LEU A 4 -18.66 -25.73 58.63
N THR A 5 -19.62 -26.61 58.35
CA THR A 5 -19.92 -27.04 56.94
C THR A 5 -20.62 -25.97 56.13
N ALA A 6 -21.41 -25.08 56.73
CA ALA A 6 -22.05 -23.96 56.04
C ALA A 6 -21.04 -22.86 55.63
N LEU A 7 -19.97 -22.69 56.39
CA LEU A 7 -18.94 -21.70 56.09
C LEU A 7 -18.00 -22.17 54.94
N LEU A 8 -17.75 -23.48 54.84
CA LEU A 8 -16.93 -24.05 53.77
C LEU A 8 -17.66 -24.07 52.42
N THR A 9 -18.99 -24.30 52.42
CA THR A 9 -19.80 -24.24 51.19
C THR A 9 -19.96 -22.81 50.65
N ALA A 10 -20.04 -21.80 51.52
CA ALA A 10 -20.09 -20.41 51.10
C ALA A 10 -18.75 -19.92 50.49
N LEU A 11 -17.60 -20.42 50.98
CA LEU A 11 -16.29 -20.07 50.48
C LEU A 11 -16.01 -20.70 49.10
N VAL A 12 -16.51 -21.90 48.82
CA VAL A 12 -16.37 -22.58 47.54
C VAL A 12 -17.25 -21.95 46.44
N LEU A 13 -18.43 -21.40 46.82
CA LEU A 13 -19.31 -20.67 45.89
C LEU A 13 -18.79 -19.25 45.56
N LEU A 14 -17.99 -18.63 46.45
CA LEU A 14 -17.37 -17.32 46.14
C LEU A 14 -16.16 -17.43 45.24
N CYS A 15 -15.48 -18.57 45.15
CA CYS A 15 -14.33 -18.79 44.25
C CYS A 15 -14.75 -19.21 42.83
N SER A 16 -16.03 -19.53 42.58
CA SER A 16 -16.49 -19.90 41.23
C SER A 16 -17.02 -18.72 40.41
N CYS A 17 -16.96 -17.50 40.93
CA CYS A 17 -17.40 -16.29 40.20
C CYS A 17 -16.27 -15.48 39.58
N CYS A 18 -15.05 -16.00 39.55
CA CYS A 18 -13.95 -15.34 38.87
C CYS A 18 -13.46 -16.17 37.68
N THR A 19 -13.52 -15.56 36.55
CA THR A 19 -12.95 -15.93 35.24
C THR A 19 -13.89 -16.69 34.28
N ALA A 20 -15.08 -16.15 34.02
CA ALA A 20 -15.43 -16.10 32.62
C ALA A 20 -14.66 -14.88 32.04
N ALA A 21 -13.39 -15.02 31.76
CA ALA A 21 -12.78 -14.24 30.71
C ALA A 21 -13.59 -14.62 29.46
N LEU A 22 -14.45 -13.72 29.01
CA LEU A 22 -15.02 -13.81 27.66
C LEU A 22 -13.79 -13.92 26.78
N ALA A 23 -13.54 -15.10 26.23
CA ALA A 23 -12.58 -15.19 25.13
C ALA A 23 -13.12 -14.22 24.08
N GLU A 24 -12.40 -13.14 23.82
CA GLU A 24 -12.73 -12.26 22.71
C GLU A 24 -12.82 -13.12 21.46
N GLU A 25 -13.89 -12.92 20.70
CA GLU A 25 -14.12 -13.68 19.48
C GLU A 25 -12.96 -13.44 18.52
N SER A 26 -12.41 -14.51 17.95
CA SER A 26 -11.31 -14.37 16.98
C SER A 26 -11.84 -13.73 15.70
N VAL A 27 -11.19 -12.66 15.26
CA VAL A 27 -11.55 -11.87 14.08
C VAL A 27 -10.48 -12.04 13.01
N GLU A 28 -10.89 -12.34 11.80
CA GLU A 28 -10.05 -12.22 10.60
C GLU A 28 -10.34 -10.86 9.95
N LEU A 29 -9.36 -9.94 10.02
CA LEU A 29 -9.47 -8.61 9.43
C LEU A 29 -8.81 -8.61 8.06
N VAL A 30 -9.61 -8.42 7.01
CA VAL A 30 -9.14 -8.44 5.62
C VAL A 30 -8.68 -7.04 5.20
N VAL A 31 -7.40 -6.93 4.87
CA VAL A 31 -6.76 -5.66 4.49
C VAL A 31 -6.27 -5.74 3.05
N PHE A 32 -6.84 -4.91 2.19
CA PHE A 32 -6.34 -4.71 0.83
C PHE A 32 -5.35 -3.55 0.82
N ALA A 33 -4.10 -3.82 0.47
CA ALA A 33 -3.05 -2.82 0.52
C ALA A 33 -2.18 -2.83 -0.74
N ALA A 34 -1.75 -1.65 -1.16
CA ALA A 34 -0.84 -1.52 -2.30
C ALA A 34 0.42 -2.39 -2.11
N ALA A 35 0.85 -3.07 -3.18
CA ALA A 35 1.97 -4.01 -3.17
C ALA A 35 3.28 -3.43 -2.62
N SER A 36 3.49 -2.10 -2.75
CA SER A 36 4.64 -1.39 -2.16
C SER A 36 4.70 -1.41 -0.63
N MET A 37 3.62 -1.83 0.05
CA MET A 37 3.53 -1.89 1.51
C MET A 37 3.75 -3.29 2.07
N THR A 38 4.03 -4.29 1.22
CA THR A 38 4.10 -5.71 1.62
C THR A 38 5.03 -5.92 2.81
N GLU A 39 6.27 -5.45 2.73
CA GLU A 39 7.29 -5.69 3.76
C GLU A 39 6.95 -4.97 5.07
N THR A 40 6.49 -3.72 4.97
CA THR A 40 6.18 -2.92 6.17
C THR A 40 4.93 -3.43 6.89
N LEU A 41 3.84 -3.71 6.16
CA LEU A 41 2.61 -4.21 6.77
C LEU A 41 2.76 -5.64 7.30
N THR A 42 3.59 -6.49 6.68
CA THR A 42 3.91 -7.81 7.23
C THR A 42 4.61 -7.68 8.58
N LYS A 43 5.58 -6.78 8.70
CA LYS A 43 6.25 -6.50 9.98
C LYS A 43 5.32 -5.87 11.01
N ILE A 44 4.46 -4.93 10.60
CA ILE A 44 3.48 -4.28 11.47
C ILE A 44 2.45 -5.31 11.97
N ALA A 45 2.07 -6.30 11.18
CA ALA A 45 1.16 -7.35 11.61
C ALA A 45 1.71 -8.18 12.78
N GLU A 46 3.00 -8.49 12.75
CA GLU A 46 3.67 -9.17 13.88
C GLU A 46 3.58 -8.35 15.17
N MET A 47 3.77 -7.03 15.05
CA MET A 47 3.68 -6.11 16.19
C MET A 47 2.22 -5.93 16.67
N TYR A 48 1.26 -5.84 15.75
CA TYR A 48 -0.15 -5.68 16.07
C TYR A 48 -0.74 -6.91 16.76
N ALA A 49 -0.26 -8.10 16.45
CA ALA A 49 -0.67 -9.34 17.12
C ALA A 49 -0.36 -9.35 18.63
N GLU A 50 0.63 -8.56 19.10
CA GLU A 50 0.91 -8.38 20.53
C GLU A 50 -0.10 -7.42 21.20
N VAL A 51 -0.68 -6.47 20.43
CA VAL A 51 -1.64 -5.47 20.88
C VAL A 51 -3.06 -6.00 20.85
N ALA A 52 -3.42 -6.72 19.79
CA ALA A 52 -4.74 -7.28 19.55
C ALA A 52 -4.66 -8.78 19.21
N PRO A 53 -4.39 -9.65 20.20
CA PRO A 53 -4.12 -11.09 19.96
C PRO A 53 -5.34 -11.88 19.45
N ASN A 54 -6.54 -11.31 19.53
CA ASN A 54 -7.77 -11.87 18.99
C ASN A 54 -8.00 -11.49 17.51
N VAL A 55 -7.18 -10.58 16.91
CA VAL A 55 -7.30 -10.13 15.52
C VAL A 55 -6.19 -10.74 14.68
N THR A 56 -6.58 -11.46 13.63
CA THR A 56 -5.66 -11.97 12.61
C THR A 56 -5.76 -11.10 11.36
N LEU A 57 -4.67 -10.44 10.97
CA LEU A 57 -4.63 -9.64 9.74
C LEU A 57 -4.44 -10.56 8.53
N VAL A 58 -5.34 -10.46 7.56
CA VAL A 58 -5.28 -11.17 6.28
C VAL A 58 -5.06 -10.15 5.17
N PHE A 59 -3.88 -10.17 4.56
CA PHE A 59 -3.53 -9.19 3.54
C PHE A 59 -3.78 -9.71 2.12
N ASN A 60 -4.28 -8.81 1.28
CA ASN A 60 -4.24 -8.94 -0.17
C ASN A 60 -3.38 -7.79 -0.72
N PHE A 61 -2.18 -8.14 -1.21
CA PHE A 61 -1.24 -7.18 -1.76
C PHE A 61 -1.23 -7.24 -3.29
N ASP A 62 -1.65 -6.14 -3.92
CA ASP A 62 -1.58 -6.00 -5.39
C ASP A 62 -1.54 -4.51 -5.77
N SER A 63 -1.60 -4.21 -7.08
CA SER A 63 -1.79 -2.83 -7.51
C SER A 63 -3.11 -2.28 -6.98
N SER A 64 -3.10 -0.99 -6.62
CA SER A 64 -4.34 -0.36 -6.12
C SER A 64 -5.47 -0.38 -7.15
N GLY A 65 -5.14 -0.46 -8.45
CA GLY A 65 -6.12 -0.60 -9.53
C GLY A 65 -6.79 -1.98 -9.50
N THR A 66 -6.01 -3.05 -9.38
CA THR A 66 -6.51 -4.42 -9.22
C THR A 66 -7.38 -4.56 -7.97
N LEU A 67 -6.88 -4.06 -6.82
CA LEU A 67 -7.60 -4.12 -5.55
C LEU A 67 -8.94 -3.36 -5.62
N LYS A 68 -8.94 -2.17 -6.22
CA LYS A 68 -10.17 -1.40 -6.49
C LYS A 68 -11.18 -2.22 -7.30
N THR A 69 -10.74 -2.89 -8.35
CA THR A 69 -11.60 -3.73 -9.18
C THR A 69 -12.18 -4.90 -8.39
N GLN A 70 -11.37 -5.58 -7.58
CA GLN A 70 -11.83 -6.66 -6.71
C GLN A 70 -12.90 -6.17 -5.70
N ILE A 71 -12.72 -4.98 -5.10
CA ILE A 71 -13.72 -4.35 -4.22
C ILE A 71 -15.02 -4.10 -4.99
N GLN A 72 -14.96 -3.57 -6.21
CA GLN A 72 -16.13 -3.34 -7.05
C GLN A 72 -16.85 -4.64 -7.42
N GLU A 73 -16.12 -5.75 -7.57
CA GLU A 73 -16.65 -7.07 -7.86
C GLU A 73 -17.18 -7.80 -6.62
N GLY A 74 -17.11 -7.16 -5.44
CA GLY A 74 -17.68 -7.66 -4.19
C GLY A 74 -16.75 -8.56 -3.39
N ALA A 75 -15.43 -8.43 -3.54
CA ALA A 75 -14.49 -9.10 -2.68
C ALA A 75 -14.59 -8.58 -1.23
N ASP A 76 -14.49 -9.49 -0.26
CA ASP A 76 -14.45 -9.13 1.15
C ASP A 76 -13.20 -8.30 1.44
N CYS A 77 -13.43 -7.11 2.00
CA CYS A 77 -12.36 -6.18 2.39
C CYS A 77 -12.88 -5.27 3.52
N ASP A 78 -12.14 -5.21 4.61
CA ASP A 78 -12.47 -4.35 5.75
C ASP A 78 -11.75 -2.99 5.65
N LEU A 79 -10.48 -3.01 5.26
CA LEU A 79 -9.63 -1.82 5.16
C LEU A 79 -8.92 -1.78 3.80
N PHE A 80 -9.02 -0.64 3.10
CA PHE A 80 -8.32 -0.42 1.84
C PHE A 80 -7.24 0.67 1.99
N ILE A 81 -6.00 0.37 1.56
CA ILE A 81 -4.86 1.29 1.54
C ILE A 81 -4.32 1.38 0.11
N SER A 82 -4.50 2.53 -0.52
CA SER A 82 -4.12 2.76 -1.91
C SER A 82 -2.81 3.54 -2.03
N ALA A 83 -1.99 3.24 -3.05
CA ALA A 83 -0.80 4.02 -3.39
C ALA A 83 -1.10 5.30 -4.21
N SER A 84 -2.38 5.64 -4.38
CA SER A 84 -2.81 6.86 -5.06
C SER A 84 -4.21 7.29 -4.61
N PRO A 85 -4.46 8.59 -4.46
CA PRO A 85 -5.80 9.11 -4.21
C PRO A 85 -6.82 8.75 -5.30
N LYS A 86 -6.39 8.53 -6.56
CA LYS A 86 -7.28 8.25 -7.67
C LYS A 86 -8.13 7.01 -7.43
N GLN A 87 -7.54 5.88 -7.05
CA GLN A 87 -8.27 4.63 -6.84
C GLN A 87 -9.20 4.71 -5.63
N MET A 88 -8.78 5.37 -4.56
CA MET A 88 -9.64 5.64 -3.40
C MET A 88 -10.83 6.54 -3.79
N ASN A 89 -10.57 7.62 -4.55
CA ASN A 89 -11.61 8.53 -5.01
C ASN A 89 -12.65 7.84 -5.90
N GLN A 90 -12.24 6.86 -6.71
CA GLN A 90 -13.14 6.10 -7.57
C GLN A 90 -14.13 5.22 -6.80
N LEU A 91 -13.86 4.92 -5.52
CA LEU A 91 -14.73 4.13 -4.62
C LEU A 91 -15.50 5.00 -3.62
N ASP A 92 -15.23 6.31 -3.56
CA ASP A 92 -15.75 7.24 -2.55
C ASP A 92 -16.80 8.15 -3.17
N ILE A 93 -18.05 8.03 -2.70
CA ILE A 93 -19.18 8.84 -3.19
C ILE A 93 -19.00 10.34 -2.94
N THR A 94 -18.16 10.73 -1.97
CA THR A 94 -17.87 12.13 -1.66
C THR A 94 -16.80 12.75 -2.57
N ALA A 95 -16.12 11.93 -3.38
CA ALA A 95 -15.14 12.41 -4.34
C ALA A 95 -15.80 13.13 -5.53
N ASP A 96 -14.96 13.86 -6.30
CA ASP A 96 -15.42 14.55 -7.51
C ASP A 96 -16.03 13.54 -8.51
N ALA A 97 -17.23 13.85 -9.00
CA ALA A 97 -17.97 13.00 -9.94
C ALA A 97 -17.23 12.79 -11.29
N SER A 98 -16.25 13.63 -11.62
CA SER A 98 -15.38 13.40 -12.78
C SER A 98 -14.34 12.28 -12.54
N VAL A 99 -14.11 11.89 -11.29
CA VAL A 99 -13.20 10.80 -10.90
C VAL A 99 -14.00 9.55 -10.54
N ASN A 100 -15.04 9.68 -9.71
CA ASN A 100 -15.99 8.61 -9.41
C ASN A 100 -17.17 8.64 -10.39
N THR A 101 -16.90 8.31 -11.65
CA THR A 101 -17.87 8.38 -12.76
C THR A 101 -19.02 7.39 -12.62
N ASP A 102 -18.79 6.29 -11.90
CA ASP A 102 -19.76 5.20 -11.70
C ASP A 102 -20.63 5.40 -10.45
N GLY A 103 -20.37 6.47 -9.68
CA GLY A 103 -21.10 6.80 -8.45
C GLY A 103 -20.98 5.73 -7.36
N LEU A 104 -19.80 5.12 -7.25
CA LEU A 104 -19.53 4.04 -6.29
C LEU A 104 -19.46 4.58 -4.85
N ASP A 105 -20.00 3.81 -3.90
CA ASP A 105 -20.11 4.19 -2.50
C ASP A 105 -19.61 3.08 -1.58
N PHE A 106 -18.33 2.71 -1.73
CA PHE A 106 -17.68 1.65 -0.93
C PHE A 106 -16.92 2.18 0.28
N VAL A 107 -16.45 3.43 0.24
CA VAL A 107 -15.60 4.01 1.29
C VAL A 107 -16.44 4.60 2.42
N ASP A 108 -16.14 4.24 3.67
CA ASP A 108 -16.58 5.00 4.84
C ASP A 108 -15.76 6.29 4.91
N SER A 109 -16.30 7.37 4.31
CA SER A 109 -15.60 8.64 4.15
C SER A 109 -15.24 9.31 5.48
N GLU A 110 -15.89 8.93 6.60
CA GLU A 110 -15.55 9.44 7.93
C GLU A 110 -14.23 8.85 8.47
N THR A 111 -13.84 7.67 7.97
CA THR A 111 -12.58 7.01 8.35
C THR A 111 -11.42 7.34 7.43
N ARG A 112 -11.73 7.95 6.27
CA ARG A 112 -10.73 8.21 5.24
C ARG A 112 -9.71 9.24 5.70
N LEU A 113 -8.42 8.90 5.55
CA LEU A 113 -7.29 9.77 5.84
C LEU A 113 -6.16 9.58 4.83
N ASN A 114 -5.24 10.53 4.78
CA ASN A 114 -3.98 10.38 4.09
C ASN A 114 -2.98 9.78 5.08
N LEU A 115 -2.64 8.51 4.92
CA LEU A 115 -1.80 7.79 5.89
C LEU A 115 -0.32 8.13 5.70
N LEU A 116 0.16 7.99 4.46
CA LEU A 116 1.59 8.10 4.13
C LEU A 116 1.83 8.94 2.89
N GLU A 117 3.04 9.50 2.81
CA GLU A 117 3.65 10.09 1.63
C GLU A 117 4.83 9.22 1.17
N ASN A 118 5.00 9.08 -0.16
CA ASN A 118 6.09 8.35 -0.77
C ASN A 118 6.75 9.20 -1.88
N ARG A 119 7.79 8.69 -2.52
CA ARG A 119 8.46 9.34 -3.65
C ARG A 119 8.66 8.37 -4.80
N VAL A 120 8.41 8.82 -6.02
CA VAL A 120 8.79 8.09 -7.22
C VAL A 120 10.28 8.25 -7.47
N THR A 121 10.95 7.16 -7.83
CA THR A 121 12.38 7.14 -8.09
C THR A 121 12.70 6.46 -9.40
N LEU A 122 13.84 6.84 -9.96
CA LEU A 122 14.51 6.12 -11.03
C LEU A 122 15.57 5.23 -10.40
N CYS A 123 15.49 3.95 -10.64
CA CYS A 123 16.47 2.97 -10.16
C CYS A 123 17.06 2.15 -11.30
N VAL A 124 18.26 1.64 -11.05
CA VAL A 124 19.03 0.88 -12.02
C VAL A 124 19.52 -0.44 -11.41
N PRO A 125 19.78 -1.47 -12.22
CA PRO A 125 20.41 -2.71 -11.76
C PRO A 125 21.84 -2.47 -11.30
N GLU A 126 22.42 -3.47 -10.66
CA GLU A 126 23.80 -3.43 -10.17
C GLU A 126 24.78 -3.05 -11.30
N GLY A 127 25.68 -2.10 -11.00
CA GLY A 127 26.69 -1.63 -11.92
C GLY A 127 26.21 -0.63 -12.97
N ASN A 128 24.91 -0.33 -13.04
CA ASN A 128 24.35 0.67 -13.96
C ASN A 128 24.94 0.61 -15.38
N PRO A 129 24.74 -0.47 -16.13
CA PRO A 129 25.49 -0.74 -17.38
C PRO A 129 25.22 0.29 -18.50
N LYS A 130 24.13 1.07 -18.40
CA LYS A 130 23.78 2.14 -19.34
C LYS A 130 24.27 3.52 -18.90
N GLY A 131 24.78 3.65 -17.66
CA GLY A 131 25.26 4.93 -17.13
C GLY A 131 24.16 5.97 -16.94
N ILE A 132 22.91 5.55 -16.63
CA ILE A 132 21.76 6.44 -16.42
C ILE A 132 21.91 7.12 -15.07
N GLU A 133 21.97 8.45 -15.02
CA GLU A 133 22.24 9.21 -13.80
C GLU A 133 21.04 10.06 -13.33
N SER A 134 20.08 10.33 -14.22
CA SER A 134 18.93 11.21 -13.92
C SER A 134 17.71 10.92 -14.78
N PHE A 135 16.56 11.52 -14.43
CA PHE A 135 15.38 11.53 -15.29
C PHE A 135 15.61 12.29 -16.61
N ASP A 136 16.42 13.34 -16.59
CA ASP A 136 16.79 14.06 -17.81
C ASP A 136 17.53 13.14 -18.78
N ASP A 137 18.48 12.38 -18.25
CA ASP A 137 19.28 11.41 -18.98
C ASP A 137 18.41 10.27 -19.53
N LEU A 138 17.55 9.70 -18.68
CA LEU A 138 16.56 8.71 -19.10
C LEU A 138 15.69 9.21 -20.26
N ALA A 139 15.24 10.47 -20.21
CA ALA A 139 14.39 11.02 -21.28
C ALA A 139 15.12 11.06 -22.63
N GLU A 140 16.42 11.36 -22.66
CA GLU A 140 17.23 11.31 -23.88
C GLU A 140 17.44 9.87 -24.38
N HIS A 141 17.72 8.92 -23.49
CA HIS A 141 17.84 7.50 -23.83
C HIS A 141 16.53 6.95 -24.42
N LEU A 142 15.37 7.28 -23.84
CA LEU A 142 14.05 6.88 -24.37
C LEU A 142 13.78 7.47 -25.76
N LYS A 143 14.15 8.75 -26.00
CA LYS A 143 14.05 9.37 -27.32
C LYS A 143 14.94 8.68 -28.37
N ASN A 144 16.14 8.27 -27.95
CA ASN A 144 17.09 7.58 -28.81
C ASN A 144 16.70 6.11 -29.06
N GLY A 145 15.94 5.49 -28.16
CA GLY A 145 15.51 4.11 -28.30
C GLY A 145 16.60 3.08 -27.93
N ASP A 146 17.52 3.42 -27.03
CA ASP A 146 18.69 2.61 -26.68
C ASP A 146 18.67 2.12 -25.20
N VAL A 147 17.53 2.27 -24.52
CA VAL A 147 17.28 1.82 -23.16
C VAL A 147 15.97 1.03 -23.09
N LEU A 148 15.89 0.05 -22.19
CA LEU A 148 14.64 -0.64 -21.82
C LEU A 148 14.26 -0.25 -20.40
N LEU A 149 13.13 0.46 -20.26
CA LEU A 149 12.57 0.93 -19.00
C LEU A 149 11.47 -0.01 -18.51
N ALA A 150 11.56 -0.48 -17.26
CA ALA A 150 10.43 -1.10 -16.58
C ALA A 150 9.54 -0.06 -15.90
N MET A 151 8.22 -0.18 -16.07
CA MET A 151 7.22 0.68 -15.45
C MET A 151 5.92 -0.07 -15.16
N GLY A 152 5.09 0.43 -14.25
CA GLY A 152 3.73 -0.08 -14.07
C GLY A 152 2.86 0.22 -15.30
N ASN A 153 1.88 -0.66 -15.58
CA ASN A 153 0.89 -0.35 -16.59
C ASN A 153 -0.07 0.77 -16.12
N SER A 154 -1.05 1.16 -16.95
CA SER A 154 -2.00 2.26 -16.68
C SER A 154 -2.89 2.08 -15.45
N ASP A 155 -3.07 0.84 -14.96
CA ASP A 155 -3.87 0.53 -13.78
C ASP A 155 -3.05 0.56 -12.48
N VAL A 156 -1.73 0.55 -12.60
CA VAL A 156 -0.79 0.63 -11.49
C VAL A 156 -0.50 2.08 -11.12
N PRO A 157 -0.67 2.50 -9.84
CA PRO A 157 -0.41 3.87 -9.44
C PRO A 157 0.98 4.40 -9.85
N VAL A 158 2.07 3.63 -9.67
CA VAL A 158 3.40 4.08 -10.10
C VAL A 158 3.50 4.23 -11.62
N GLY A 159 2.76 3.44 -12.41
CA GLY A 159 2.64 3.62 -13.86
C GLY A 159 1.98 4.94 -14.22
N GLN A 160 0.91 5.33 -13.49
CA GLN A 160 0.24 6.62 -13.68
C GLN A 160 1.14 7.81 -13.32
N TYR A 161 2.01 7.67 -12.31
CA TYR A 161 3.04 8.67 -12.01
C TYR A 161 4.12 8.69 -13.11
N THR A 162 4.52 7.55 -13.66
CA THR A 162 5.45 7.47 -14.81
C THR A 162 4.88 8.17 -16.04
N GLN A 163 3.59 7.99 -16.34
CA GLN A 163 2.92 8.71 -17.45
C GLN A 163 2.95 10.23 -17.28
N LYS A 164 2.81 10.73 -16.03
CA LYS A 164 2.99 12.17 -15.75
C LYS A 164 4.43 12.63 -15.98
N ILE A 165 5.43 11.81 -15.61
CA ILE A 165 6.84 12.08 -15.89
C ILE A 165 7.06 12.13 -17.40
N PHE A 166 6.50 11.21 -18.19
CA PHE A 166 6.55 11.26 -19.64
C PHE A 166 5.96 12.56 -20.20
N ALA A 167 4.78 12.96 -19.70
CA ALA A 167 4.17 14.22 -20.10
C ALA A 167 5.03 15.44 -19.77
N PHE A 168 5.70 15.44 -18.60
CA PHE A 168 6.63 16.51 -18.21
C PHE A 168 7.80 16.65 -19.20
N TYR A 169 8.35 15.52 -19.69
CA TYR A 169 9.44 15.51 -20.67
C TYR A 169 8.97 15.57 -22.13
N GLY A 170 7.66 15.68 -22.37
CA GLY A 170 7.09 15.69 -23.73
C GLY A 170 7.30 14.37 -24.47
N LEU A 171 7.35 13.24 -23.72
CA LEU A 171 7.45 11.89 -24.28
C LEU A 171 6.05 11.34 -24.53
N ASP A 172 5.85 10.70 -25.68
CA ASP A 172 4.64 10.01 -26.06
C ASP A 172 4.78 8.51 -25.81
N GLU A 173 3.95 7.93 -24.93
CA GLU A 173 4.04 6.52 -24.55
C GLU A 173 3.84 5.59 -25.74
N ASP A 174 2.91 5.91 -26.66
CA ASP A 174 2.67 5.10 -27.87
C ASP A 174 3.90 5.07 -28.79
N GLU A 175 4.64 6.18 -28.89
CA GLU A 175 5.90 6.21 -29.65
C GLU A 175 6.99 5.39 -28.95
N LEU A 176 7.06 5.41 -27.63
CA LEU A 176 8.00 4.58 -26.85
C LEU A 176 7.67 3.09 -26.99
N VAL A 177 6.39 2.71 -26.99
CA VAL A 177 5.95 1.33 -27.27
C VAL A 177 6.38 0.89 -28.66
N LYS A 178 6.21 1.73 -29.70
CA LYS A 178 6.67 1.41 -31.07
C LYS A 178 8.18 1.20 -31.16
N LYS A 179 8.95 1.89 -30.31
CA LYS A 179 10.40 1.70 -30.20
C LYS A 179 10.81 0.47 -29.38
N SER A 180 9.86 -0.19 -28.72
CA SER A 180 10.09 -1.36 -27.84
C SER A 180 11.04 -1.04 -26.66
N VAL A 181 10.93 0.15 -26.08
CA VAL A 181 11.75 0.62 -24.95
C VAL A 181 11.03 0.53 -23.60
N LEU A 182 9.81 0.00 -23.56
CA LEU A 182 9.03 -0.14 -22.35
C LEU A 182 8.74 -1.60 -22.03
N SER A 183 8.88 -1.96 -20.76
CA SER A 183 8.43 -3.23 -20.18
C SER A 183 7.45 -2.94 -19.04
N TYR A 184 6.29 -3.60 -19.05
CA TYR A 184 5.21 -3.32 -18.11
C TYR A 184 5.12 -4.37 -17.02
N GLY A 185 4.88 -3.91 -15.78
CA GLY A 185 4.44 -4.74 -14.65
C GLY A 185 2.97 -4.49 -14.31
N THR A 186 2.29 -5.49 -13.76
CA THR A 186 0.91 -5.40 -13.29
C THR A 186 0.81 -4.84 -11.88
N ASN A 187 1.92 -4.78 -11.17
CA ASN A 187 2.11 -4.08 -9.89
C ASN A 187 3.58 -3.64 -9.75
N VAL A 188 3.89 -2.85 -8.71
CA VAL A 188 5.24 -2.31 -8.53
C VAL A 188 6.28 -3.37 -8.21
N LYS A 189 5.91 -4.49 -7.58
CA LYS A 189 6.85 -5.59 -7.27
C LYS A 189 7.35 -6.29 -8.53
N GLU A 190 6.49 -6.45 -9.54
CA GLU A 190 6.93 -6.97 -10.83
C GLU A 190 7.91 -6.01 -11.53
N VAL A 191 7.66 -4.69 -11.46
CA VAL A 191 8.61 -3.69 -11.98
C VAL A 191 9.95 -3.79 -11.27
N THR A 192 9.94 -3.83 -9.94
CA THR A 192 11.15 -3.96 -9.11
C THR A 192 11.93 -5.24 -9.44
N THR A 193 11.22 -6.37 -9.59
CA THR A 193 11.82 -7.68 -9.94
C THR A 193 12.56 -7.60 -11.29
N GLN A 194 11.98 -6.96 -12.29
CA GLN A 194 12.62 -6.81 -13.61
C GLN A 194 13.98 -6.07 -13.50
N VAL A 195 14.06 -5.05 -12.63
CA VAL A 195 15.32 -4.31 -12.40
C VAL A 195 16.33 -5.15 -11.62
N VAL A 196 15.88 -5.85 -10.55
CA VAL A 196 16.73 -6.74 -9.75
C VAL A 196 17.35 -7.84 -10.62
N GLU A 197 16.56 -8.44 -11.50
CA GLU A 197 17.01 -9.50 -12.41
C GLU A 197 17.81 -8.99 -13.61
N SER A 198 18.00 -7.66 -13.72
CA SER A 198 18.70 -7.02 -14.85
C SER A 198 18.08 -7.40 -16.22
N SER A 199 16.77 -7.68 -16.25
CA SER A 199 16.03 -7.93 -17.49
C SER A 199 15.68 -6.65 -18.24
N VAL A 200 15.89 -5.51 -17.59
CA VAL A 200 15.74 -4.13 -18.10
C VAL A 200 16.94 -3.28 -17.70
N ASP A 201 17.10 -2.12 -18.32
CA ASP A 201 18.22 -1.21 -18.03
C ASP A 201 17.95 -0.28 -16.83
N CYS A 202 16.68 0.01 -16.56
CA CYS A 202 16.24 0.85 -15.44
C CYS A 202 14.76 0.60 -15.12
N GLY A 203 14.30 1.16 -14.00
CA GLY A 203 12.90 1.10 -13.60
C GLY A 203 12.44 2.36 -12.89
N ILE A 204 11.16 2.72 -13.05
CA ILE A 204 10.51 3.75 -12.26
C ILE A 204 9.61 3.06 -11.24
N VAL A 205 9.98 3.20 -9.95
CA VAL A 205 9.32 2.57 -8.79
C VAL A 205 9.18 3.60 -7.66
N TYR A 206 8.67 3.20 -6.51
CA TYR A 206 8.74 4.04 -5.32
C TYR A 206 10.07 3.85 -4.59
N CYS A 207 10.51 4.88 -3.84
CA CYS A 207 11.76 4.80 -3.08
C CYS A 207 11.76 3.66 -2.06
N THR A 208 10.61 3.34 -1.50
CA THR A 208 10.41 2.23 -0.56
C THR A 208 10.67 0.87 -1.21
N ASP A 209 10.21 0.68 -2.45
CA ASP A 209 10.43 -0.55 -3.20
C ASP A 209 11.90 -0.70 -3.62
N ALA A 210 12.51 0.39 -4.09
CA ALA A 210 13.93 0.39 -4.43
C ALA A 210 14.80 0.11 -3.20
N PHE A 211 14.47 0.69 -2.03
CA PHE A 211 15.16 0.45 -0.77
C PHE A 211 15.03 -1.02 -0.33
N SER A 212 13.80 -1.55 -0.29
CA SER A 212 13.52 -2.93 0.14
C SER A 212 14.20 -3.97 -0.75
N ALA A 213 14.34 -3.67 -2.05
CA ALA A 213 15.00 -4.54 -3.02
C ALA A 213 16.53 -4.33 -3.12
N GLY A 214 17.09 -3.35 -2.39
CA GLY A 214 18.52 -3.03 -2.45
C GLY A 214 18.98 -2.46 -3.79
N LEU A 215 18.07 -1.84 -4.56
CA LEU A 215 18.38 -1.23 -5.85
C LEU A 215 19.10 0.11 -5.69
N THR A 216 19.95 0.44 -6.66
CA THR A 216 20.57 1.76 -6.73
C THR A 216 19.58 2.78 -7.27
N ILE A 217 19.21 3.74 -6.40
CA ILE A 217 18.43 4.91 -6.80
C ILE A 217 19.41 5.94 -7.41
N VAL A 218 19.13 6.37 -8.63
CA VAL A 218 19.94 7.38 -9.32
C VAL A 218 19.29 8.75 -9.31
N ASP A 219 17.94 8.82 -9.21
CA ASP A 219 17.24 10.10 -9.17
C ASP A 219 15.85 9.97 -8.50
N TYR A 220 15.30 11.10 -8.03
CA TYR A 220 13.95 11.21 -7.45
C TYR A 220 13.10 12.15 -8.29
N ALA A 221 11.89 11.71 -8.65
CA ALA A 221 10.94 12.59 -9.32
C ALA A 221 10.53 13.75 -8.42
N THR A 222 10.48 14.94 -8.99
CA THR A 222 10.00 16.14 -8.29
C THR A 222 8.48 16.23 -8.29
N LYS A 223 7.92 17.10 -7.45
CA LYS A 223 6.48 17.38 -7.44
C LYS A 223 6.00 17.96 -8.78
N ASP A 224 6.86 18.68 -9.50
CA ASP A 224 6.52 19.23 -10.81
C ASP A 224 6.44 18.15 -11.90
N MET A 225 7.21 17.06 -11.76
CA MET A 225 7.19 15.94 -12.71
C MET A 225 5.93 15.08 -12.57
N CYS A 226 5.53 14.72 -11.34
CA CYS A 226 4.46 13.74 -11.17
C CYS A 226 3.41 14.07 -10.09
N GLY A 227 3.59 15.18 -9.34
CA GLY A 227 2.78 15.52 -8.19
C GLY A 227 3.25 14.82 -6.92
N GLN A 228 2.46 15.00 -5.84
CA GLN A 228 2.71 14.35 -4.55
C GLN A 228 2.17 12.93 -4.57
N VAL A 229 2.92 11.99 -3.99
CA VAL A 229 2.53 10.58 -3.88
C VAL A 229 1.93 10.34 -2.51
N ILE A 230 0.60 10.28 -2.44
CA ILE A 230 -0.16 10.09 -1.20
C ILE A 230 -0.77 8.69 -1.18
N TYR A 231 -0.70 8.06 -0.03
CA TYR A 231 -1.33 6.78 0.29
C TYR A 231 -2.55 7.02 1.20
N PRO A 232 -3.75 7.17 0.64
CA PRO A 232 -4.96 7.21 1.44
C PRO A 232 -5.31 5.83 1.96
N ALA A 233 -5.91 5.81 3.16
CA ALA A 233 -6.48 4.62 3.77
C ALA A 233 -7.92 4.91 4.21
N ALA A 234 -8.78 3.90 4.17
CA ALA A 234 -10.16 4.00 4.64
C ALA A 234 -10.74 2.63 4.96
N VAL A 235 -11.60 2.58 5.96
CA VAL A 235 -12.49 1.42 6.21
C VAL A 235 -13.56 1.39 5.12
N LEU A 236 -13.95 0.20 4.69
CA LEU A 236 -15.02 0.07 3.71
C LEU A 236 -16.40 -0.03 4.39
N LYS A 237 -17.44 0.47 3.75
CA LYS A 237 -18.83 0.36 4.23
C LYS A 237 -19.32 -1.09 4.27
N THR A 238 -18.69 -1.97 3.50
CA THR A 238 -18.95 -3.40 3.43
C THR A 238 -18.12 -4.21 4.43
N ALA A 239 -17.30 -3.55 5.26
CA ALA A 239 -16.45 -4.21 6.24
C ALA A 239 -17.27 -5.12 7.16
N ALA A 240 -16.82 -6.37 7.32
CA ALA A 240 -17.40 -7.31 8.26
C ALA A 240 -17.05 -6.94 9.72
N HIS A 241 -15.87 -6.33 9.90
CA HIS A 241 -15.29 -5.97 11.19
C HIS A 241 -14.88 -4.49 11.24
N PRO A 242 -15.87 -3.54 11.16
CA PRO A 242 -15.57 -2.10 11.00
C PRO A 242 -14.87 -1.49 12.23
N ASP A 243 -15.13 -1.99 13.43
CA ASP A 243 -14.53 -1.46 14.66
C ASP A 243 -13.06 -1.90 14.77
N GLU A 244 -12.74 -3.14 14.44
CA GLU A 244 -11.37 -3.66 14.38
C GLU A 244 -10.59 -3.01 13.24
N ALA A 245 -11.24 -2.76 12.10
CA ALA A 245 -10.63 -2.04 10.98
C ALA A 245 -10.25 -0.59 11.37
N LYS A 246 -11.11 0.11 12.11
CA LYS A 246 -10.81 1.44 12.66
C LYS A 246 -9.68 1.39 13.67
N ALA A 247 -9.68 0.41 14.58
CA ALA A 247 -8.62 0.24 15.57
C ALA A 247 -7.25 -0.04 14.90
N PHE A 248 -7.22 -0.88 13.85
CA PHE A 248 -6.00 -1.12 13.10
C PHE A 248 -5.56 0.13 12.31
N LEU A 249 -6.50 0.85 11.70
CA LEU A 249 -6.20 2.11 11.01
C LEU A 249 -5.64 3.19 11.97
N GLU A 250 -6.12 3.23 13.22
CA GLU A 250 -5.57 4.09 14.27
C GLU A 250 -4.16 3.64 14.65
N TYR A 251 -3.93 2.33 14.83
CA TYR A 251 -2.62 1.76 15.14
C TYR A 251 -1.58 2.12 14.06
N LEU A 252 -1.96 2.08 12.77
CA LEU A 252 -1.08 2.45 11.66
C LEU A 252 -0.58 3.91 11.72
N GLN A 253 -1.28 4.80 12.44
CA GLN A 253 -0.89 6.20 12.67
C GLN A 253 -0.03 6.37 13.93
N GLY A 254 0.10 5.34 14.76
CA GLY A 254 0.91 5.34 15.98
C GLY A 254 2.41 5.35 15.70
N GLU A 255 3.18 5.78 16.72
CA GLU A 255 4.64 5.93 16.63
C GLU A 255 5.35 4.63 16.20
N ASP A 256 4.95 3.48 16.71
CA ASP A 256 5.59 2.21 16.43
C ASP A 256 5.40 1.78 14.96
N ALA A 257 4.17 1.87 14.44
CA ALA A 257 3.89 1.55 13.04
C ALA A 257 4.57 2.58 12.10
N MET A 258 4.52 3.87 12.47
CA MET A 258 5.14 4.94 11.69
C MET A 258 6.66 4.75 11.61
N ALA A 259 7.33 4.34 12.68
CA ALA A 259 8.76 4.05 12.66
C ALA A 259 9.12 2.92 11.67
N VAL A 260 8.24 1.91 11.52
CA VAL A 260 8.43 0.87 10.49
C VAL A 260 8.31 1.45 9.09
N PHE A 261 7.31 2.27 8.83
CA PHE A 261 7.13 2.92 7.53
C PHE A 261 8.31 3.84 7.18
N GLU A 262 8.75 4.67 8.11
CA GLU A 262 9.87 5.59 7.92
C GLU A 262 11.19 4.86 7.68
N SER A 263 11.38 3.67 8.27
CA SER A 263 12.60 2.87 8.11
C SER A 263 12.90 2.46 6.68
N VAL A 264 11.91 2.46 5.78
CA VAL A 264 12.06 2.14 4.35
C VAL A 264 11.87 3.35 3.44
N GLY A 265 11.57 4.54 4.00
CA GLY A 265 11.51 5.78 3.25
C GLY A 265 10.11 6.35 2.99
N PHE A 266 9.05 5.79 3.59
CA PHE A 266 7.77 6.51 3.71
C PHE A 266 7.92 7.71 4.65
N ALA A 267 7.02 8.66 4.52
CA ALA A 267 6.84 9.74 5.49
C ALA A 267 5.37 9.80 5.92
N SER A 268 5.09 10.34 7.11
CA SER A 268 3.72 10.66 7.50
C SER A 268 3.14 11.71 6.54
N ALA A 269 1.88 11.53 6.15
CA ALA A 269 1.17 12.52 5.31
C ALA A 269 0.39 13.56 6.14
N ASN A 270 0.48 13.49 7.48
CA ASN A 270 -0.17 14.38 8.45
C ASN A 270 0.77 15.47 8.94
#